data_e172c6af8585ba4bc1a1fcc710ca80b8
#
_entry.id   e172c6af8585ba4bc1a1fcc710ca80b8
#
_cell.length_a   1.000
_cell.length_b   1.000
_cell.length_c   1.000
_cell.angle_alpha   90.00
_cell.angle_beta   90.00
_cell.angle_gamma   90.00
#
_symmetry.space_group_name_H-M   'P 1'
#
loop_
_entity.id
_entity.type
_entity.pdbx_description
1 polymer ?
#
loop_
_entity_poly.entity_id
_entity_poly.type
_entity_poly.pdbx_seq_one_letter_code
_entity_poly.pdbx_strand_id
1 'polypeptide(L)'
;VKSELNEQSLLLGLANNDSKAIETIYKQNYNMVQSFVLNNNGTYDEARDIFQEAMIALYEKTKSESFVLTCKINTYVYSVCRRLWLKRLQQLGKFSGSVESLEETVSVEEDLEIHRKRNAEYNIMERALGSIGEPCKSLLEGYYVRKQDMQTLAKEFGYTNADNAKNQKYKCLMRLKKLFFAQYNIGE
;
A
#
# COMPACT_ATOMS: atom_id res chain seq x y z
N VAL A 1 -10.83 -14.75 17.37
CA VAL A 1 -11.05 -14.33 18.76
C VAL A 1 -10.05 -13.24 19.18
N LYS A 2 -8.72 -13.40 18.99
CA LYS A 2 -7.74 -12.33 19.34
C LYS A 2 -7.82 -11.08 18.45
N SER A 3 -8.22 -11.22 17.19
CA SER A 3 -8.35 -10.06 16.27
C SER A 3 -9.59 -9.23 16.55
N GLU A 4 -10.71 -9.83 16.92
CA GLU A 4 -11.97 -9.13 17.21
C GLU A 4 -11.91 -8.31 18.50
N LEU A 5 -11.30 -8.85 19.54
CA LEU A 5 -11.04 -8.11 20.79
C LEU A 5 -10.12 -6.88 20.55
N ASN A 6 -9.20 -6.98 19.60
CA ASN A 6 -8.33 -5.86 19.25
C ASN A 6 -9.10 -4.77 18.47
N GLU A 7 -9.98 -5.12 17.54
CA GLU A 7 -10.78 -4.13 16.79
C GLU A 7 -11.76 -3.36 17.66
N GLN A 8 -12.46 -4.04 18.57
CA GLN A 8 -13.35 -3.38 19.52
C GLN A 8 -12.59 -2.42 20.44
N SER A 9 -11.41 -2.80 20.91
CA SER A 9 -10.59 -1.91 21.74
C SER A 9 -10.08 -0.68 20.96
N LEU A 10 -9.79 -0.83 19.67
CA LEU A 10 -9.42 0.29 18.80
C LEU A 10 -10.59 1.24 18.55
N LEU A 11 -11.81 0.72 18.37
CA LEU A 11 -13.00 1.55 18.20
C LEU A 11 -13.36 2.32 19.49
N LEU A 12 -13.25 1.66 20.64
CA LEU A 12 -13.44 2.33 21.93
C LEU A 12 -12.37 3.40 22.17
N GLY A 13 -11.11 3.12 21.85
CA GLY A 13 -10.03 4.09 21.90
C GLY A 13 -10.27 5.27 20.97
N LEU A 14 -10.75 5.02 19.74
CA LEU A 14 -11.13 6.08 18.81
C LEU A 14 -12.25 6.96 19.37
N ALA A 15 -13.31 6.37 19.92
CA ALA A 15 -14.41 7.09 20.55
C ALA A 15 -13.96 7.99 21.71
N ASN A 16 -12.95 7.55 22.46
CA ASN A 16 -12.37 8.27 23.60
C ASN A 16 -11.19 9.20 23.24
N ASN A 17 -10.92 9.43 21.95
CA ASN A 17 -9.79 10.23 21.46
C ASN A 17 -8.41 9.70 21.92
N ASP A 18 -8.25 8.38 22.09
CA ASP A 18 -6.96 7.80 22.40
C ASP A 18 -6.02 7.90 21.20
N SER A 19 -4.95 8.67 21.35
CA SER A 19 -3.96 8.90 20.30
C SER A 19 -3.31 7.62 19.79
N LYS A 20 -3.10 6.61 20.66
CA LYS A 20 -2.51 5.32 20.26
C LYS A 20 -3.47 4.50 19.39
N ALA A 21 -4.76 4.50 19.71
CA ALA A 21 -5.77 3.83 18.90
C ALA A 21 -5.90 4.49 17.53
N ILE A 22 -5.96 5.83 17.50
CA ILE A 22 -6.00 6.62 16.25
C ILE A 22 -4.77 6.35 15.39
N GLU A 23 -3.57 6.42 15.97
CA GLU A 23 -2.31 6.16 15.26
C GLU A 23 -2.26 4.73 14.72
N THR A 24 -2.74 3.75 15.47
CA THR A 24 -2.78 2.34 15.06
C THR A 24 -3.72 2.16 13.87
N ILE A 25 -4.94 2.70 13.93
CA ILE A 25 -5.90 2.64 12.83
C ILE A 25 -5.30 3.33 11.59
N TYR A 26 -4.66 4.49 11.77
CA TYR A 26 -4.00 5.23 10.69
C TYR A 26 -2.93 4.37 10.01
N LYS A 27 -1.96 3.87 10.77
CA LYS A 27 -0.83 3.07 10.25
C LYS A 27 -1.29 1.79 9.53
N GLN A 28 -2.35 1.17 10.01
CA GLN A 28 -2.86 -0.07 9.43
C GLN A 28 -3.61 0.15 8.10
N ASN A 29 -4.19 1.34 7.88
CA ASN A 29 -5.14 1.55 6.79
C ASN A 29 -4.69 2.57 5.74
N TYR A 30 -3.87 3.57 6.12
CA TYR A 30 -3.54 4.69 5.23
C TYR A 30 -2.85 4.26 3.93
N ASN A 31 -1.84 3.37 4.00
CA ASN A 31 -1.08 2.95 2.82
C ASN A 31 -1.97 2.30 1.75
N MET A 32 -2.98 1.56 2.16
CA MET A 32 -3.93 0.93 1.27
C MET A 32 -4.78 1.97 0.53
N VAL A 33 -5.32 2.94 1.26
CA VAL A 33 -6.13 4.03 0.69
C VAL A 33 -5.27 4.93 -0.21
N GLN A 34 -4.06 5.26 0.20
CA GLN A 34 -3.11 6.01 -0.62
C GLN A 34 -2.84 5.30 -1.95
N SER A 35 -2.54 4.00 -1.91
CA SER A 35 -2.33 3.22 -3.13
C SER A 35 -3.57 3.20 -4.03
N PHE A 36 -4.76 3.08 -3.45
CA PHE A 36 -6.01 3.12 -4.19
C PHE A 36 -6.22 4.46 -4.91
N VAL A 37 -6.07 5.58 -4.21
CA VAL A 37 -6.26 6.92 -4.78
C VAL A 37 -5.24 7.20 -5.88
N LEU A 38 -3.95 6.91 -5.63
CA LEU A 38 -2.88 7.10 -6.63
C LEU A 38 -3.09 6.25 -7.88
N ASN A 39 -3.51 5.01 -7.76
CA ASN A 39 -3.78 4.12 -8.89
C ASN A 39 -5.04 4.55 -9.69
N ASN A 40 -5.88 5.40 -9.09
CA ASN A 40 -7.07 5.96 -9.72
C ASN A 40 -6.92 7.46 -10.05
N ASN A 41 -5.72 7.87 -10.49
CA ASN A 41 -5.39 9.22 -10.97
C ASN A 41 -5.49 10.32 -9.90
N GLY A 42 -5.37 9.99 -8.63
CA GLY A 42 -5.28 10.96 -7.54
C GLY A 42 -3.86 11.31 -7.14
N THR A 43 -3.74 12.24 -6.22
CA THR A 43 -2.49 12.73 -5.63
C THR A 43 -2.32 12.25 -4.18
N TYR A 44 -1.12 12.42 -3.63
CA TYR A 44 -0.84 12.13 -2.20
C TYR A 44 -1.70 12.99 -1.26
N ASP A 45 -1.90 14.26 -1.61
CA ASP A 45 -2.72 15.18 -0.81
C ASP A 45 -4.20 14.76 -0.83
N GLU A 46 -4.72 14.42 -2.00
CA GLU A 46 -6.09 13.90 -2.14
C GLU A 46 -6.29 12.59 -1.37
N ALA A 47 -5.32 11.69 -1.39
CA ALA A 47 -5.39 10.46 -0.61
C ALA A 47 -5.46 10.73 0.89
N ARG A 48 -4.69 11.72 1.37
CA ARG A 48 -4.69 12.14 2.77
C ARG A 48 -6.04 12.75 3.17
N ASP A 49 -6.58 13.62 2.34
CA ASP A 49 -7.87 14.28 2.58
C ASP A 49 -9.01 13.26 2.67
N ILE A 50 -9.10 12.36 1.67
CA ILE A 50 -10.10 11.28 1.62
C ILE A 50 -9.98 10.36 2.85
N PHE A 51 -8.76 10.03 3.27
CA PHE A 51 -8.55 9.21 4.44
C PHE A 51 -8.98 9.92 5.73
N GLN A 52 -8.68 11.21 5.87
CA GLN A 52 -9.11 12.01 7.01
C GLN A 52 -10.63 12.11 7.09
N GLU A 53 -11.34 12.34 5.97
CA GLU A 53 -12.80 12.33 5.93
C GLU A 53 -13.38 10.98 6.39
N ALA A 54 -12.80 9.87 5.94
CA ALA A 54 -13.22 8.54 6.35
C ALA A 54 -12.99 8.29 7.86
N MET A 55 -11.87 8.77 8.41
CA MET A 55 -11.56 8.68 9.84
C MET A 55 -12.54 9.51 10.68
N ILE A 56 -12.90 10.71 10.23
CA ILE A 56 -13.90 11.55 10.88
C ILE A 56 -15.27 10.84 10.87
N ALA A 57 -15.67 10.28 9.72
CA ALA A 57 -16.93 9.55 9.61
C ALA A 57 -16.97 8.32 10.54
N LEU A 58 -15.87 7.59 10.67
CA LEU A 58 -15.75 6.48 11.62
C LEU A 58 -15.86 6.97 13.06
N TYR A 59 -15.12 8.03 13.41
CA TYR A 59 -15.14 8.63 14.75
C TYR A 59 -16.54 9.10 15.17
N GLU A 60 -17.24 9.81 14.29
CA GLU A 60 -18.61 10.27 14.56
C GLU A 60 -19.56 9.10 14.80
N LYS A 61 -19.42 8.02 14.03
CA LYS A 61 -20.22 6.81 14.24
C LYS A 61 -19.91 6.11 15.55
N THR A 62 -18.64 6.07 15.98
CA THR A 62 -18.28 5.43 17.26
C THR A 62 -18.82 6.16 18.49
N LYS A 63 -19.27 7.41 18.35
CA LYS A 63 -19.95 8.17 19.42
C LYS A 63 -21.41 7.80 19.61
N SER A 64 -22.02 7.14 18.64
CA SER A 64 -23.39 6.67 18.76
C SER A 64 -23.43 5.36 19.55
N GLU A 65 -24.18 5.31 20.65
CA GLU A 65 -24.34 4.12 21.50
C GLU A 65 -24.93 2.91 20.74
N SER A 66 -25.66 3.16 19.64
CA SER A 66 -26.26 2.12 18.81
C SER A 66 -25.34 1.61 17.70
N PHE A 67 -24.14 2.17 17.55
CA PHE A 67 -23.25 1.80 16.48
C PHE A 67 -22.52 0.48 16.77
N VAL A 68 -22.79 -0.51 15.94
CA VAL A 68 -22.06 -1.78 15.92
C VAL A 68 -21.40 -1.94 14.55
N LEU A 69 -20.08 -2.02 14.53
CA LEU A 69 -19.36 -2.29 13.29
C LEU A 69 -19.50 -3.79 12.96
N THR A 70 -20.18 -4.10 11.86
CA THR A 70 -20.45 -5.48 11.41
C THR A 70 -19.34 -6.07 10.52
N CYS A 71 -18.35 -5.27 10.16
CA CYS A 71 -17.19 -5.67 9.37
C CYS A 71 -15.89 -5.22 10.05
N LYS A 72 -14.74 -5.59 9.49
CA LYS A 72 -13.44 -5.11 10.01
C LYS A 72 -13.26 -3.61 9.79
N ILE A 73 -12.49 -2.96 10.67
CA ILE A 73 -12.18 -1.52 10.56
C ILE A 73 -11.58 -1.19 9.18
N ASN A 74 -10.66 -2.03 8.68
CA ASN A 74 -10.05 -1.81 7.37
C ASN A 74 -11.06 -1.90 6.21
N THR A 75 -12.01 -2.83 6.27
CA THR A 75 -13.10 -2.95 5.29
C THR A 75 -13.97 -1.71 5.30
N TYR A 76 -14.35 -1.24 6.48
CA TYR A 76 -15.16 -0.04 6.63
C TYR A 76 -14.44 1.21 6.10
N VAL A 77 -13.22 1.47 6.58
CA VAL A 77 -12.43 2.63 6.16
C VAL A 77 -12.19 2.63 4.66
N TYR A 78 -11.84 1.48 4.09
CA TYR A 78 -11.63 1.37 2.65
C TYR A 78 -12.91 1.64 1.85
N SER A 79 -14.04 1.08 2.25
CA SER A 79 -15.33 1.29 1.56
C SER A 79 -15.75 2.76 1.58
N VAL A 80 -15.56 3.46 2.71
CA VAL A 80 -15.85 4.89 2.82
C VAL A 80 -14.90 5.69 1.92
N CYS A 81 -13.60 5.44 1.97
CA CYS A 81 -12.61 6.12 1.12
C CYS A 81 -12.89 5.89 -0.36
N ARG A 82 -13.22 4.65 -0.77
CA ARG A 82 -13.59 4.30 -2.15
C ARG A 82 -14.79 5.12 -2.62
N ARG A 83 -15.85 5.19 -1.82
CA ARG A 83 -17.05 5.97 -2.14
C ARG A 83 -16.76 7.47 -2.25
N LEU A 84 -16.01 8.03 -1.33
CA LEU A 84 -15.60 9.44 -1.35
C LEU A 84 -14.77 9.76 -2.59
N TRP A 85 -13.80 8.91 -2.93
CA TRP A 85 -12.95 9.11 -4.10
C TRP A 85 -13.73 9.03 -5.42
N LEU A 86 -14.58 8.02 -5.59
CA LEU A 86 -15.41 7.88 -6.78
C LEU A 86 -16.37 9.07 -6.97
N LYS A 87 -16.98 9.55 -5.87
CA LYS A 87 -17.80 10.76 -5.88
C LYS A 87 -16.99 11.99 -6.31
N ARG A 88 -15.75 12.12 -5.84
CA ARG A 88 -14.87 13.21 -6.24
C ARG A 88 -14.47 13.14 -7.71
N LEU A 89 -14.17 11.95 -8.24
CA LEU A 89 -13.90 11.75 -9.66
C LEU A 89 -15.12 12.09 -10.54
N GLN A 90 -16.32 11.75 -10.08
CA GLN A 90 -17.57 12.10 -10.76
C GLN A 90 -17.76 13.62 -10.82
N GLN A 91 -17.55 14.33 -9.71
CA GLN A 91 -17.62 15.79 -9.65
C GLN A 91 -16.59 16.48 -10.56
N LEU A 92 -15.42 15.89 -10.74
CA LEU A 92 -14.36 16.38 -11.63
C LEU A 92 -14.59 16.01 -13.11
N GLY A 93 -15.70 15.34 -13.45
CA GLY A 93 -15.99 14.86 -14.80
C GLY A 93 -15.03 13.78 -15.33
N LYS A 94 -14.23 13.20 -14.44
CA LYS A 94 -13.26 12.14 -14.78
C LYS A 94 -13.86 10.74 -14.69
N PHE A 95 -15.08 10.62 -14.25
CA PHE A 95 -15.81 9.38 -14.11
C PHE A 95 -17.29 9.57 -14.50
N SER A 96 -17.78 8.76 -15.45
CA SER A 96 -19.13 8.87 -16.00
C SER A 96 -20.09 7.76 -15.55
N GLY A 97 -19.65 6.84 -14.70
CA GLY A 97 -20.48 5.77 -14.12
C GLY A 97 -21.21 6.20 -12.85
N SER A 98 -22.22 5.45 -12.42
CA SER A 98 -22.77 5.63 -11.08
C SER A 98 -21.85 4.95 -10.04
N VAL A 99 -21.73 5.53 -8.85
CA VAL A 99 -20.92 4.96 -7.76
C VAL A 99 -21.52 3.62 -7.33
N GLU A 100 -22.83 3.51 -7.35
CA GLU A 100 -23.58 2.30 -7.02
C GLU A 100 -23.28 1.15 -7.98
N SER A 101 -23.16 1.43 -9.30
CA SER A 101 -22.87 0.39 -10.30
C SER A 101 -21.46 -0.19 -10.16
N LEU A 102 -20.51 0.57 -9.61
CA LEU A 102 -19.15 0.09 -9.33
C LEU A 102 -19.08 -0.72 -8.03
N GLU A 103 -19.90 -0.39 -7.04
CA GLU A 103 -20.01 -1.18 -5.80
C GLU A 103 -20.56 -2.59 -6.09
N GLU A 104 -21.40 -2.73 -7.11
CA GLU A 104 -21.93 -4.03 -7.55
C GLU A 104 -20.92 -4.86 -8.37
N THR A 105 -19.93 -4.22 -9.02
CA THR A 105 -19.06 -4.90 -9.98
C THR A 105 -17.81 -5.53 -9.35
N VAL A 106 -17.28 -4.93 -8.28
CA VAL A 106 -16.08 -5.42 -7.56
C VAL A 106 -16.32 -5.32 -6.07
N SER A 107 -16.27 -6.44 -5.38
CA SER A 107 -16.47 -6.44 -3.93
C SER A 107 -15.31 -5.72 -3.22
N VAL A 108 -15.62 -5.05 -2.12
CA VAL A 108 -14.61 -4.38 -1.27
C VAL A 108 -13.60 -5.40 -0.75
N GLU A 109 -14.04 -6.62 -0.47
CA GLU A 109 -13.21 -7.71 0.00
C GLU A 109 -12.19 -8.18 -1.05
N GLU A 110 -12.57 -8.25 -2.33
CA GLU A 110 -11.66 -8.58 -3.44
C GLU A 110 -10.60 -7.51 -3.64
N ASP A 111 -11.00 -6.23 -3.65
CA ASP A 111 -10.05 -5.11 -3.72
C ASP A 111 -9.05 -5.13 -2.55
N LEU A 112 -9.54 -5.37 -1.34
CA LEU A 112 -8.72 -5.48 -0.14
C LEU A 112 -7.73 -6.63 -0.22
N GLU A 113 -8.15 -7.77 -0.75
CA GLU A 113 -7.28 -8.95 -0.91
C GLU A 113 -6.18 -8.70 -1.94
N ILE A 114 -6.51 -8.05 -3.06
CA ILE A 114 -5.53 -7.62 -4.07
C ILE A 114 -4.49 -6.68 -3.44
N HIS A 115 -4.94 -5.71 -2.65
CA HIS A 115 -4.03 -4.79 -1.95
C HIS A 115 -3.16 -5.49 -0.91
N ARG A 116 -3.71 -6.44 -0.14
CA ARG A 116 -2.94 -7.24 0.83
C ARG A 116 -1.85 -8.06 0.15
N LYS A 117 -2.18 -8.74 -0.95
CA LYS A 117 -1.20 -9.52 -1.73
C LYS A 117 -0.09 -8.63 -2.24
N ARG A 118 -0.44 -7.49 -2.84
CA ARG A 118 0.54 -6.54 -3.35
C ARG A 118 1.45 -5.99 -2.25
N ASN A 119 0.90 -5.63 -1.09
CA ASN A 119 1.68 -5.17 0.06
C ASN A 119 2.59 -6.28 0.62
N ALA A 120 2.12 -7.52 0.66
CA ALA A 120 2.95 -8.67 1.06
C ALA A 120 4.13 -8.87 0.09
N GLU A 121 3.89 -8.77 -1.22
CA GLU A 121 4.92 -8.84 -2.26
C GLU A 121 5.94 -7.70 -2.13
N TYR A 122 5.49 -6.47 -1.87
CA TYR A 122 6.39 -5.33 -1.60
C TYR A 122 7.28 -5.58 -0.39
N ASN A 123 6.72 -6.06 0.72
CA ASN A 123 7.48 -6.36 1.93
C ASN A 123 8.52 -7.48 1.70
N ILE A 124 8.18 -8.48 0.87
CA ILE A 124 9.11 -9.54 0.48
C ILE A 124 10.23 -8.95 -0.39
N MET A 125 9.88 -8.09 -1.36
CA MET A 125 10.86 -7.44 -2.24
C MET A 125 11.83 -6.56 -1.45
N GLU A 126 11.32 -5.75 -0.51
CA GLU A 126 12.13 -4.89 0.35
C GLU A 126 13.12 -5.71 1.19
N ARG A 127 12.67 -6.80 1.81
CA ARG A 127 13.53 -7.70 2.57
C ARG A 127 14.57 -8.40 1.68
N ALA A 128 14.17 -8.87 0.50
CA ALA A 128 15.07 -9.50 -0.45
C ALA A 128 16.15 -8.52 -0.94
N LEU A 129 15.76 -7.26 -1.23
CA LEU A 129 16.67 -6.19 -1.62
C LEU A 129 17.60 -5.78 -0.46
N GLY A 130 17.11 -5.78 0.77
CA GLY A 130 17.92 -5.58 1.98
C GLY A 130 18.96 -6.69 2.20
N SER A 131 18.62 -7.93 1.84
CA SER A 131 19.44 -9.13 2.06
C SER A 131 20.43 -9.44 0.93
N ILE A 132 20.29 -8.79 -0.23
CA ILE A 132 21.12 -9.13 -1.40
C ILE A 132 22.59 -8.75 -1.21
N GLY A 133 22.87 -7.72 -0.40
CA GLY A 133 24.19 -7.19 -0.12
C GLY A 133 24.75 -6.30 -1.23
N GLU A 134 25.84 -5.60 -0.89
CA GLU A 134 26.57 -4.77 -1.84
C GLU A 134 27.54 -5.61 -2.71
N PRO A 135 27.86 -5.19 -3.93
CA PRO A 135 27.38 -3.99 -4.62
C PRO A 135 26.03 -4.18 -5.33
N CYS A 136 25.38 -5.34 -5.20
CA CYS A 136 24.18 -5.68 -5.95
C CYS A 136 23.00 -4.74 -5.64
N LYS A 137 22.80 -4.40 -4.36
CA LYS A 137 21.73 -3.49 -3.93
C LYS A 137 21.88 -2.14 -4.62
N SER A 138 23.02 -1.48 -4.43
CA SER A 138 23.28 -0.15 -4.98
C SER A 138 23.27 -0.13 -6.51
N LEU A 139 23.74 -1.19 -7.17
CA LEU A 139 23.71 -1.32 -8.63
C LEU A 139 22.27 -1.42 -9.17
N LEU A 140 21.43 -2.23 -8.52
CA LEU A 140 20.01 -2.38 -8.90
C LEU A 140 19.23 -1.10 -8.62
N GLU A 141 19.41 -0.47 -7.46
CA GLU A 141 18.79 0.83 -7.14
C GLU A 141 19.23 1.92 -8.11
N GLY A 142 20.52 1.98 -8.47
CA GLY A 142 21.05 2.91 -9.46
C GLY A 142 20.31 2.81 -10.78
N TYR A 143 20.16 1.60 -11.28
CA TYR A 143 19.51 1.37 -12.58
C TYR A 143 17.99 1.54 -12.54
N TYR A 144 17.31 0.85 -11.60
CA TYR A 144 15.84 0.79 -11.62
C TYR A 144 15.15 1.97 -10.93
N VAL A 145 15.74 2.52 -9.87
CA VAL A 145 15.17 3.61 -9.08
C VAL A 145 15.72 4.96 -9.55
N ARG A 146 17.05 5.12 -9.54
CA ARG A 146 17.71 6.38 -9.94
C ARG A 146 17.80 6.58 -11.45
N LYS A 147 17.40 5.56 -12.26
CA LYS A 147 17.40 5.62 -13.74
C LYS A 147 18.76 5.95 -14.35
N GLN A 148 19.85 5.58 -13.68
CA GLN A 148 21.20 5.78 -14.18
C GLN A 148 21.49 4.85 -15.37
N ASP A 149 22.23 5.36 -16.36
CA ASP A 149 22.68 4.56 -17.51
C ASP A 149 23.84 3.61 -17.14
N MET A 150 24.09 2.61 -17.99
CA MET A 150 25.11 1.60 -17.74
C MET A 150 26.54 2.14 -17.77
N GLN A 151 26.81 3.23 -18.48
CA GLN A 151 28.14 3.84 -18.55
C GLN A 151 28.47 4.55 -17.23
N THR A 152 27.49 5.29 -16.68
CA THR A 152 27.59 5.94 -15.38
C THR A 152 27.79 4.91 -14.27
N LEU A 153 26.97 3.84 -14.27
CA LEU A 153 27.10 2.75 -13.29
C LEU A 153 28.44 1.99 -13.43
N ALA A 154 28.95 1.81 -14.66
CA ALA A 154 30.27 1.18 -14.85
C ALA A 154 31.37 2.02 -14.18
N LYS A 155 31.33 3.33 -14.33
CA LYS A 155 32.32 4.23 -13.71
C LYS A 155 32.16 4.25 -12.17
N GLU A 156 30.93 4.36 -11.68
CA GLU A 156 30.62 4.44 -10.24
C GLU A 156 31.08 3.17 -9.49
N PHE A 157 30.86 2.00 -10.08
CA PHE A 157 31.20 0.72 -9.46
C PHE A 157 32.55 0.13 -9.91
N GLY A 158 33.34 0.85 -10.71
CA GLY A 158 34.67 0.40 -11.14
C GLY A 158 34.64 -0.76 -12.14
N TYR A 159 33.58 -0.93 -12.93
CA TYR A 159 33.54 -1.93 -13.99
C TYR A 159 34.29 -1.44 -15.25
N THR A 160 34.93 -2.36 -15.95
CA THR A 160 35.77 -2.06 -17.12
C THR A 160 35.00 -1.35 -18.24
N ASN A 161 33.72 -1.66 -18.42
CA ASN A 161 32.83 -1.08 -19.43
C ASN A 161 31.34 -1.29 -19.08
N ALA A 162 30.46 -0.69 -19.87
CA ALA A 162 29.03 -0.78 -19.71
C ALA A 162 28.48 -2.22 -19.84
N ASP A 163 29.10 -3.06 -20.70
CA ASP A 163 28.69 -4.45 -20.87
C ASP A 163 28.98 -5.29 -19.62
N ASN A 164 30.12 -5.07 -18.99
CA ASN A 164 30.43 -5.71 -17.71
C ASN A 164 29.47 -5.27 -16.60
N ALA A 165 29.14 -3.99 -16.53
CA ALA A 165 28.12 -3.49 -15.61
C ALA A 165 26.75 -4.15 -15.87
N LYS A 166 26.36 -4.27 -17.15
CA LYS A 166 25.11 -4.92 -17.57
C LYS A 166 25.08 -6.40 -17.15
N ASN A 167 26.17 -7.13 -17.39
CA ASN A 167 26.30 -8.52 -16.99
C ASN A 167 26.22 -8.68 -15.47
N GLN A 168 26.87 -7.81 -14.71
CA GLN A 168 26.82 -7.83 -13.27
C GLN A 168 25.40 -7.48 -12.74
N LYS A 169 24.76 -6.46 -13.32
CA LYS A 169 23.37 -6.15 -13.03
C LYS A 169 22.45 -7.37 -13.23
N TYR A 170 22.62 -8.10 -14.33
CA TYR A 170 21.85 -9.31 -14.59
C TYR A 170 22.08 -10.38 -13.52
N LYS A 171 23.35 -10.64 -13.12
CA LYS A 171 23.65 -11.58 -12.03
C LYS A 171 23.00 -11.16 -10.71
N CYS A 172 23.06 -9.85 -10.39
CA CYS A 172 22.41 -9.30 -9.21
C CYS A 172 20.87 -9.45 -9.26
N LEU A 173 20.27 -9.22 -10.43
CA LEU A 173 18.82 -9.40 -10.62
C LEU A 173 18.40 -10.87 -10.42
N MET A 174 19.19 -11.82 -10.95
CA MET A 174 18.92 -13.25 -10.76
C MET A 174 19.07 -13.67 -9.30
N ARG A 175 20.04 -13.09 -8.57
CA ARG A 175 20.19 -13.30 -7.12
C ARG A 175 19.00 -12.72 -6.35
N LEU A 176 18.56 -11.49 -6.67
CA LEU A 176 17.39 -10.87 -6.08
C LEU A 176 16.15 -11.73 -6.30
N LYS A 177 15.94 -12.19 -7.54
CA LYS A 177 14.82 -13.08 -7.90
C LYS A 177 14.83 -14.35 -7.03
N LYS A 178 15.99 -14.99 -6.85
CA LYS A 178 16.11 -16.18 -6.00
C LYS A 178 15.75 -15.89 -4.54
N LEU A 179 16.20 -14.76 -3.98
CA LEU A 179 15.89 -14.34 -2.62
C LEU A 179 14.41 -14.01 -2.44
N PHE A 180 13.80 -13.37 -3.41
CA PHE A 180 12.38 -13.07 -3.42
C PHE A 180 11.53 -14.35 -3.39
N PHE A 181 11.74 -15.26 -4.33
CA PHE A 181 10.96 -16.49 -4.41
C PHE A 181 11.20 -17.46 -3.25
N ALA A 182 12.41 -17.46 -2.66
CA ALA A 182 12.67 -18.23 -1.46
C ALA A 182 11.81 -17.76 -0.26
N GLN A 183 11.49 -16.47 -0.18
CA GLN A 183 10.63 -15.92 0.87
C GLN A 183 9.14 -15.97 0.48
N TYR A 184 8.82 -15.88 -0.80
CA TYR A 184 7.46 -15.97 -1.31
C TYR A 184 6.85 -17.36 -1.07
N ASN A 185 7.61 -18.42 -1.33
CA ASN A 185 7.14 -19.80 -1.18
C ASN A 185 7.08 -20.31 0.27
N ILE A 186 7.64 -19.58 1.25
CA ILE A 186 7.53 -19.92 2.69
C ILE A 186 6.21 -19.37 3.28
N GLY A 187 5.53 -18.46 2.57
CA GLY A 187 4.30 -17.81 3.01
C GLY A 187 3.00 -18.44 2.48
N GLU A 188 3.09 -19.46 1.64
CA GLU A 188 1.97 -20.33 1.23
C GLU A 188 1.91 -21.59 2.13
#